data_2c6c5bc27e941f8a9622c1cf0e28a782
#
_entry.id   2c6c5bc27e941f8a9622c1cf0e28a782
#
_cell.length_a   1.000
_cell.length_b   1.000
_cell.length_c   1.000
_cell.angle_alpha   90.00
_cell.angle_beta   90.00
_cell.angle_gamma   90.00
#
_symmetry.space_group_name_H-M   'P 1'
#
loop_
_entity.id
_entity.type
_entity.pdbx_description
1 polymer ?
#
loop_
_entity_poly.entity_id
_entity_poly.type
_entity_poly.pdbx_seq_one_letter_code
_entity_poly.pdbx_strand_id
1 'polypeptide(L)'
;LARFSFRLQNILNLKARLEEQQKNVFAAARKRLDDEEEKLNILYSRLDGYEEEGRELRKEALPVFEIIENESAISKMKDFIEEQKLEVKKAEDTLEEERLKLVEMMQERKMYEKLRERAFERYLEEEKHEESVQNDERNSYVYGTSGS
;
A
#
# COMPACT_ATOMS: atom_id res chain seq x y z
N LEU A 1 6.97 -37.90 17.64
CA LEU A 1 6.08 -36.73 17.51
C LEU A 1 6.41 -35.96 16.25
N ALA A 2 5.52 -36.07 15.25
CA ALA A 2 5.67 -35.32 14.00
C ALA A 2 5.48 -33.82 14.29
N ARG A 3 6.41 -33.03 13.79
CA ARG A 3 6.27 -31.57 13.85
C ARG A 3 5.21 -31.12 12.87
N PHE A 4 4.49 -30.06 13.22
CA PHE A 4 3.60 -29.42 12.28
C PHE A 4 4.38 -28.87 11.09
N SER A 5 3.93 -29.19 9.89
CA SER A 5 4.48 -28.65 8.66
C SER A 5 3.32 -28.26 7.75
N PHE A 6 3.35 -27.01 7.29
CA PHE A 6 2.36 -26.52 6.35
C PHE A 6 2.89 -26.70 4.93
N ARG A 7 2.19 -27.49 4.14
CA ARG A 7 2.55 -27.79 2.75
C ARG A 7 2.78 -26.54 1.90
N LEU A 8 1.99 -25.49 2.14
CA LEU A 8 2.02 -24.25 1.36
C LEU A 8 2.82 -23.12 2.06
N GLN A 9 3.66 -23.46 3.03
CA GLN A 9 4.42 -22.46 3.80
C GLN A 9 5.31 -21.59 2.90
N ASN A 10 5.94 -22.18 1.89
CA ASN A 10 6.80 -21.44 0.97
C ASN A 10 6.00 -20.43 0.14
N ILE A 11 4.76 -20.79 -0.23
CA ILE A 11 3.86 -19.91 -0.96
C ILE A 11 3.41 -18.77 -0.05
N LEU A 12 3.04 -19.06 1.20
CA LEU A 12 2.67 -18.05 2.18
C LEU A 12 3.82 -17.05 2.40
N ASN A 13 5.04 -17.55 2.54
CA ASN A 13 6.22 -16.72 2.70
C ASN A 13 6.44 -15.81 1.48
N LEU A 14 6.22 -16.34 0.28
CA LEU A 14 6.30 -15.56 -0.95
C LEU A 14 5.23 -14.47 -0.99
N LYS A 15 3.99 -14.80 -0.66
CA LYS A 15 2.88 -13.82 -0.61
C LYS A 15 3.16 -12.70 0.38
N ALA A 16 3.73 -13.03 1.54
CA ALA A 16 4.11 -12.03 2.55
C ALA A 16 5.21 -11.08 2.02
N ARG A 17 6.19 -11.62 1.30
CA ARG A 17 7.26 -10.79 0.70
C ARG A 17 6.74 -9.90 -0.42
N LEU A 18 5.84 -10.42 -1.27
CA LEU A 18 5.23 -9.64 -2.35
C LEU A 18 4.38 -8.48 -1.79
N GLU A 19 3.64 -8.73 -0.72
CA GLU A 19 2.88 -7.69 -0.02
C GLU A 19 3.82 -6.61 0.52
N GLU A 20 4.93 -7.00 1.13
CA GLU A 20 5.91 -6.06 1.69
C GLU A 20 6.55 -5.20 0.60
N GLN A 21 6.88 -5.80 -0.56
CA GLN A 21 7.36 -5.06 -1.72
C GLN A 21 6.31 -4.08 -2.23
N GLN A 22 5.04 -4.50 -2.27
CA GLN A 22 3.95 -3.64 -2.74
C GLN A 22 3.69 -2.48 -1.78
N LYS A 23 3.87 -2.66 -0.48
CA LYS A 23 3.81 -1.56 0.50
C LYS A 23 4.83 -0.48 0.18
N ASN A 24 6.04 -0.89 -0.23
CA ASN A 24 7.09 0.05 -0.61
C ASN A 24 6.73 0.79 -1.91
N VAL A 25 6.16 0.09 -2.89
CA VAL A 25 5.68 0.69 -4.15
C VAL A 25 4.56 1.69 -3.87
N PHE A 26 3.62 1.33 -3.01
CA PHE A 26 2.53 2.21 -2.58
C PHE A 26 3.08 3.47 -1.88
N ALA A 27 4.03 3.30 -0.96
CA ALA A 27 4.66 4.41 -0.26
C ALA A 27 5.38 5.36 -1.22
N ALA A 28 6.08 4.82 -2.23
CA ALA A 28 6.73 5.63 -3.27
C ALA A 28 5.71 6.40 -4.12
N ALA A 29 4.58 5.77 -4.47
CA ALA A 29 3.49 6.42 -5.19
C ALA A 29 2.87 7.55 -4.37
N ARG A 30 2.72 7.37 -3.07
CA ARG A 30 2.25 8.40 -2.15
C ARG A 30 3.18 9.60 -2.09
N LYS A 31 4.47 9.32 -1.98
CA LYS A 31 5.49 10.38 -1.98
C LYS A 31 5.48 11.17 -3.28
N ARG A 32 5.35 10.47 -4.41
CA ARG A 32 5.27 11.14 -5.72
C ARG A 32 4.07 12.09 -5.78
N LEU A 33 2.91 11.67 -5.29
CA LEU A 33 1.72 12.53 -5.25
C LEU A 33 1.99 13.77 -4.39
N ASP A 34 2.56 13.59 -3.20
CA ASP A 34 2.89 14.70 -2.29
C ASP A 34 3.86 15.69 -2.97
N ASP A 35 4.87 15.18 -3.68
CA ASP A 35 5.84 16.00 -4.40
C ASP A 35 5.19 16.79 -5.54
N GLU A 36 4.30 16.15 -6.30
CA GLU A 36 3.59 16.82 -7.40
C GLU A 36 2.59 17.87 -6.90
N GLU A 37 1.92 17.61 -5.78
CA GLU A 37 1.03 18.58 -5.13
C GLU A 37 1.83 19.78 -4.61
N GLU A 38 3.01 19.55 -4.05
CA GLU A 38 3.90 20.63 -3.59
C GLU A 38 4.34 21.52 -4.76
N LYS A 39 4.73 20.92 -5.88
CA LYS A 39 5.07 21.67 -7.11
C LYS A 39 3.91 22.54 -7.57
N LEU A 40 2.70 22.01 -7.52
CA LEU A 40 1.49 22.76 -7.88
C LEU A 40 1.29 23.95 -6.93
N ASN A 41 1.45 23.74 -5.63
CA ASN A 41 1.33 24.82 -4.62
C ASN A 41 2.37 25.91 -4.84
N ILE A 42 3.60 25.54 -5.18
CA ILE A 42 4.66 26.52 -5.51
C ILE A 42 4.26 27.35 -6.74
N LEU A 43 3.69 26.72 -7.76
CA LEU A 43 3.23 27.44 -8.95
C LEU A 43 2.10 28.42 -8.63
N TYR A 44 1.14 28.03 -7.80
CA TYR A 44 0.07 28.92 -7.35
C TYR A 44 0.63 30.10 -6.56
N SER A 45 1.61 29.87 -5.69
CA SER A 45 2.26 30.95 -4.92
C SER A 45 2.97 31.93 -5.86
N ARG A 46 3.64 31.45 -6.89
CA ARG A 46 4.29 32.30 -7.88
C ARG A 46 3.28 33.09 -8.69
N LEU A 47 2.16 32.47 -9.06
CA LEU A 47 1.07 33.17 -9.74
C LEU A 47 0.54 34.32 -8.90
N ASP A 48 0.25 34.04 -7.62
CA ASP A 48 -0.21 35.07 -6.69
C ASP A 48 0.78 36.23 -6.58
N GLY A 49 2.08 35.92 -6.53
CA GLY A 49 3.14 36.92 -6.52
C GLY A 49 3.15 37.81 -7.76
N TYR A 50 3.02 37.20 -8.94
CA TYR A 50 2.95 37.96 -10.20
C TYR A 50 1.68 38.81 -10.29
N GLU A 51 0.55 38.29 -9.85
CA GLU A 51 -0.71 39.03 -9.82
C GLU A 51 -0.63 40.26 -8.90
N GLU A 52 -0.02 40.10 -7.72
CA GLU A 52 0.23 41.19 -6.79
C GLU A 52 1.19 42.25 -7.38
N GLU A 53 2.27 41.78 -7.99
CA GLU A 53 3.20 42.68 -8.72
C GLU A 53 2.47 43.46 -9.81
N GLY A 54 1.59 42.81 -10.55
CA GLY A 54 0.79 43.46 -11.58
C GLY A 54 -0.15 44.55 -11.01
N ARG A 55 -0.75 44.29 -9.85
CA ARG A 55 -1.59 45.27 -9.15
C ARG A 55 -0.76 46.51 -8.73
N GLU A 56 0.44 46.28 -8.20
CA GLU A 56 1.33 47.38 -7.79
C GLU A 56 1.80 48.21 -8.98
N LEU A 57 2.15 47.55 -10.10
CA LEU A 57 2.57 48.24 -11.36
C LEU A 57 1.49 49.19 -11.90
N ARG A 58 0.22 48.84 -11.68
CA ARG A 58 -0.91 49.62 -12.21
C ARG A 58 -1.32 50.79 -11.30
N LYS A 59 -0.78 50.88 -10.08
CA LYS A 59 -1.08 51.96 -9.13
C LYS A 59 -0.33 53.26 -9.42
N GLU A 60 0.83 53.19 -10.09
CA GLU A 60 1.68 54.31 -10.40
C GLU A 60 1.64 54.68 -11.88
N ALA A 61 2.50 55.61 -12.31
CA ALA A 61 2.64 55.96 -13.72
C ALA A 61 2.89 54.70 -14.58
N LEU A 62 2.02 54.43 -15.54
CA LEU A 62 1.93 53.17 -16.31
C LEU A 62 3.26 52.73 -16.94
N PRO A 63 4.06 51.82 -16.35
CA PRO A 63 5.25 51.26 -16.99
C PRO A 63 4.81 50.16 -17.95
N VAL A 64 4.44 50.54 -19.17
CA VAL A 64 3.80 49.65 -20.18
C VAL A 64 4.61 48.40 -20.42
N PHE A 65 5.94 48.54 -20.57
CA PHE A 65 6.81 47.40 -20.83
C PHE A 65 6.78 46.36 -19.69
N GLU A 66 6.87 46.87 -18.46
CA GLU A 66 6.84 46.01 -17.26
C GLU A 66 5.49 45.34 -17.05
N ILE A 67 4.39 46.03 -17.42
CA ILE A 67 3.04 45.45 -17.40
C ILE A 67 2.92 44.30 -18.40
N ILE A 68 3.45 44.48 -19.60
CA ILE A 68 3.44 43.44 -20.64
C ILE A 68 4.24 42.23 -20.22
N GLU A 69 5.43 42.42 -19.63
CA GLU A 69 6.25 41.34 -19.07
C GLU A 69 5.51 40.59 -17.94
N ASN A 70 4.85 41.32 -17.07
CA ASN A 70 4.06 40.76 -15.99
C ASN A 70 2.91 39.90 -16.50
N GLU A 71 2.15 40.41 -17.47
CA GLU A 71 1.05 39.67 -18.10
C GLU A 71 1.55 38.41 -18.81
N SER A 72 2.70 38.48 -19.43
CA SER A 72 3.35 37.32 -20.06
C SER A 72 3.74 36.27 -19.03
N ALA A 73 4.33 36.70 -17.92
CA ALA A 73 4.70 35.81 -16.83
C ALA A 73 3.47 35.13 -16.20
N ILE A 74 2.37 35.87 -16.03
CA ILE A 74 1.11 35.31 -15.52
C ILE A 74 0.55 34.25 -16.49
N SER A 75 0.54 34.55 -17.77
CA SER A 75 0.07 33.62 -18.83
C SER A 75 0.88 32.33 -18.82
N LYS A 76 2.19 32.41 -18.78
CA LYS A 76 3.10 31.25 -18.71
C LYS A 76 2.88 30.45 -17.43
N MET A 77 2.67 31.13 -16.32
CA MET A 77 2.44 30.46 -15.03
C MET A 77 1.14 29.68 -15.05
N LYS A 78 0.08 30.24 -15.64
CA LYS A 78 -1.20 29.53 -15.80
C LYS A 78 -1.05 28.26 -16.67
N ASP A 79 -0.24 28.33 -17.72
CA ASP A 79 0.04 27.17 -18.56
C ASP A 79 0.80 26.09 -17.77
N PHE A 80 1.80 26.46 -17.01
CA PHE A 80 2.55 25.53 -16.14
C PHE A 80 1.64 24.90 -15.09
N ILE A 81 0.70 25.66 -14.53
CA ILE A 81 -0.28 25.14 -13.57
C ILE A 81 -1.16 24.07 -14.22
N GLU A 82 -1.65 24.32 -15.43
CA GLU A 82 -2.47 23.33 -16.16
C GLU A 82 -1.68 22.05 -16.45
N GLU A 83 -0.43 22.14 -16.86
CA GLU A 83 0.46 21.00 -17.05
C GLU A 83 0.69 20.25 -15.73
N GLN A 84 0.93 20.97 -14.64
CA GLN A 84 1.20 20.38 -13.33
C GLN A 84 -0.04 19.69 -12.76
N LYS A 85 -1.23 20.21 -12.99
CA LYS A 85 -2.48 19.54 -12.62
C LYS A 85 -2.60 18.16 -13.27
N LEU A 86 -2.15 18.02 -14.52
CA LEU A 86 -2.13 16.72 -15.20
C LEU A 86 -1.15 15.76 -14.54
N GLU A 87 0.01 16.25 -14.10
CA GLU A 87 0.98 15.42 -13.37
C GLU A 87 0.45 14.97 -12.01
N VAL A 88 -0.26 15.84 -11.30
CA VAL A 88 -0.94 15.48 -10.04
C VAL A 88 -1.97 14.39 -10.32
N LYS A 89 -2.77 14.54 -11.36
CA LYS A 89 -3.79 13.55 -11.74
C LYS A 89 -3.17 12.17 -12.04
N LYS A 90 -2.07 12.15 -12.79
CA LYS A 90 -1.34 10.91 -13.07
C LYS A 90 -0.83 10.25 -11.81
N ALA A 91 -0.32 11.06 -10.87
CA ALA A 91 0.18 10.56 -9.59
C ALA A 91 -0.96 10.00 -8.71
N GLU A 92 -2.13 10.66 -8.71
CA GLU A 92 -3.34 10.17 -8.02
C GLU A 92 -3.79 8.82 -8.60
N ASP A 93 -3.83 8.70 -9.92
CA ASP A 93 -4.24 7.46 -10.59
C ASP A 93 -3.27 6.31 -10.29
N THR A 94 -1.97 6.59 -10.32
CA THR A 94 -0.94 5.61 -9.97
C THR A 94 -1.09 5.16 -8.51
N LEU A 95 -1.31 6.09 -7.59
CA LEU A 95 -1.51 5.78 -6.18
C LEU A 95 -2.70 4.83 -5.99
N GLU A 96 -3.81 5.10 -6.66
CA GLU A 96 -5.01 4.26 -6.56
C GLU A 96 -4.77 2.86 -7.15
N GLU A 97 -4.09 2.76 -8.29
CA GLU A 97 -3.70 1.46 -8.88
C GLU A 97 -2.85 0.64 -7.91
N GLU A 98 -1.85 1.27 -7.30
CA GLU A 98 -0.96 0.59 -6.36
C GLU A 98 -1.66 0.22 -5.06
N ARG A 99 -2.62 1.03 -4.62
CA ARG A 99 -3.47 0.73 -3.48
C ARG A 99 -4.28 -0.54 -3.71
N LEU A 100 -4.91 -0.65 -4.88
CA LEU A 100 -5.71 -1.82 -5.23
C LEU A 100 -4.87 -3.08 -5.30
N LYS A 101 -3.68 -3.00 -5.87
CA LYS A 101 -2.72 -4.13 -5.90
C LYS A 101 -2.35 -4.58 -4.49
N LEU A 102 -2.11 -3.63 -3.60
CA LEU A 102 -1.79 -3.93 -2.20
C LEU A 102 -2.94 -4.66 -1.51
N VAL A 103 -4.18 -4.19 -1.71
CA VAL A 103 -5.38 -4.84 -1.14
C VAL A 103 -5.49 -6.29 -1.63
N GLU A 104 -5.29 -6.54 -2.92
CA GLU A 104 -5.32 -7.89 -3.49
C GLU A 104 -4.26 -8.80 -2.86
N MET A 105 -3.05 -8.30 -2.73
CA MET A 105 -1.93 -9.05 -2.13
C MET A 105 -2.16 -9.35 -0.65
N MET A 106 -2.75 -8.41 0.09
CA MET A 106 -3.14 -8.63 1.48
C MET A 106 -4.22 -9.71 1.60
N GLN A 107 -5.21 -9.71 0.72
CA GLN A 107 -6.26 -10.72 0.70
C GLN A 107 -5.72 -12.10 0.38
N GLU A 108 -4.79 -12.21 -0.57
CA GLU A 108 -4.13 -13.48 -0.90
C GLU A 108 -3.32 -14.01 0.29
N ARG A 109 -2.52 -13.16 0.93
CA ARG A 109 -1.76 -13.56 2.12
C ARG A 109 -2.69 -14.07 3.22
N LYS A 110 -3.75 -13.33 3.50
CA LYS A 110 -4.75 -13.72 4.52
C LYS A 110 -5.41 -15.05 4.20
N MET A 111 -5.67 -15.32 2.93
CA MET A 111 -6.23 -16.61 2.50
C MET A 111 -5.28 -17.76 2.84
N TYR A 112 -3.99 -17.62 2.53
CA TYR A 112 -2.98 -18.64 2.85
C TYR A 112 -2.77 -18.78 4.36
N GLU A 113 -2.86 -17.70 5.11
CA GLU A 113 -2.81 -17.74 6.57
C GLU A 113 -3.97 -18.54 7.16
N LYS A 114 -5.18 -18.37 6.60
CA LYS A 114 -6.34 -19.17 7.01
C LYS A 114 -6.19 -20.65 6.67
N LEU A 115 -5.63 -20.95 5.51
CA LEU A 115 -5.34 -22.34 5.14
C LEU A 115 -4.34 -22.96 6.12
N ARG A 116 -3.33 -22.21 6.51
CA ARG A 116 -2.34 -22.65 7.51
C ARG A 116 -2.99 -22.88 8.88
N GLU A 117 -3.84 -21.97 9.31
CA GLU A 117 -4.58 -22.08 10.56
C GLU A 117 -5.44 -23.35 10.59
N ARG A 118 -6.18 -23.61 9.51
CA ARG A 118 -7.00 -24.83 9.39
C ARG A 118 -6.16 -26.11 9.35
N ALA A 119 -5.01 -26.05 8.68
CA ALA A 119 -4.09 -27.18 8.65
C ALA A 119 -3.53 -27.45 10.05
N PHE A 120 -3.23 -26.42 10.82
CA PHE A 120 -2.76 -26.54 12.20
C PHE A 120 -3.84 -27.14 13.11
N GLU A 121 -5.08 -26.68 12.98
CA GLU A 121 -6.22 -27.24 13.74
C GLU A 121 -6.40 -28.73 13.45
N ARG A 122 -6.31 -29.14 12.17
CA ARG A 122 -6.37 -30.55 11.81
C ARG A 122 -5.21 -31.35 12.39
N TYR A 123 -4.02 -30.78 12.38
CA TYR A 123 -2.85 -31.40 13.01
C TYR A 123 -3.08 -31.65 14.49
N LEU A 124 -3.61 -30.66 15.21
CA LEU A 124 -3.92 -30.80 16.63
C LEU A 124 -4.99 -31.88 16.89
N GLU A 125 -6.02 -31.95 16.06
CA GLU A 125 -7.05 -32.97 16.18
C GLU A 125 -6.50 -34.37 15.91
N GLU A 126 -5.65 -34.54 14.90
CA GLU A 126 -4.98 -35.80 14.59
C GLU A 126 -4.06 -36.26 15.74
N GLU A 127 -3.28 -35.35 16.33
CA GLU A 127 -2.43 -35.61 17.48
C GLU A 127 -3.28 -36.07 18.69
N LYS A 128 -4.37 -35.38 18.92
CA LYS A 128 -5.29 -35.68 20.01
C LYS A 128 -5.96 -37.06 19.81
N HIS A 129 -6.36 -37.33 18.57
CA HIS A 129 -6.95 -38.62 18.22
C HIS A 129 -5.93 -39.76 18.40
N GLU A 130 -4.71 -39.56 17.95
CA GLU A 130 -3.61 -40.53 18.07
C GLU A 130 -3.30 -40.84 19.52
N GLU A 131 -3.22 -39.81 20.40
CA GLU A 131 -3.06 -39.99 21.83
C GLU A 131 -4.22 -40.81 22.44
N SER A 132 -5.44 -40.50 22.03
CA SER A 132 -6.64 -41.22 22.50
C SER A 132 -6.59 -42.70 22.08
N VAL A 133 -6.21 -43.02 20.87
CA VAL A 133 -6.07 -44.39 20.37
C VAL A 133 -4.98 -45.14 21.15
N GLN A 134 -3.83 -44.49 21.36
CA GLN A 134 -2.72 -45.07 22.16
C GLN A 134 -3.13 -45.33 23.59
N ASN A 135 -3.86 -44.44 24.22
CA ASN A 135 -4.37 -44.61 25.57
C ASN A 135 -5.38 -45.78 25.64
N ASP A 136 -6.29 -45.86 24.67
CA ASP A 136 -7.27 -46.96 24.57
C ASP A 136 -6.58 -48.32 24.38
N GLU A 137 -5.59 -48.39 23.54
CA GLU A 137 -4.78 -49.61 23.31
C GLU A 137 -4.02 -50.01 24.61
N ARG A 138 -3.43 -49.05 25.31
CA ARG A 138 -2.73 -49.26 26.55
C ARG A 138 -3.69 -49.75 27.61
N ASN A 139 -4.84 -49.14 27.76
CA ASN A 139 -5.87 -49.54 28.73
C ASN A 139 -6.40 -50.96 28.41
N SER A 140 -6.64 -51.24 27.12
CA SER A 140 -7.08 -52.54 26.68
C SER A 140 -6.04 -53.63 27.00
N TYR A 141 -4.76 -53.34 26.82
CA TYR A 141 -3.66 -54.26 27.15
C TYR A 141 -3.59 -54.53 28.64
N VAL A 142 -3.68 -53.48 29.48
CA VAL A 142 -3.65 -53.57 30.95
C VAL A 142 -4.84 -54.42 31.43
N TYR A 143 -6.04 -54.14 30.95
CA TYR A 143 -7.22 -54.92 31.33
C TYR A 143 -7.16 -56.38 30.82
N GLY A 144 -6.60 -56.61 29.69
CA GLY A 144 -6.37 -57.97 29.12
C GLY A 144 -5.40 -58.77 29.98
N THR A 145 -4.34 -58.15 30.49
CA THR A 145 -3.35 -58.82 31.37
C THR A 145 -3.82 -59.00 32.79
N SER A 146 -4.67 -58.12 33.32
CA SER A 146 -5.20 -58.22 34.68
C SER A 146 -6.40 -59.17 34.78
N GLY A 147 -7.04 -59.53 33.67
CA GLY A 147 -8.15 -60.44 33.58
C GLY A 147 -7.77 -61.93 33.41
N SER A 148 -6.49 -62.21 33.29
CA SER A 148 -5.97 -63.56 33.19
C SER A 148 -5.32 -64.00 34.53
#